data_7b7da57c1adf6dafe596911b952dd8ed
#
_entry.id   7b7da57c1adf6dafe596911b952dd8ed
#
_cell.length_a   1.000
_cell.length_b   1.000
_cell.length_c   1.000
_cell.angle_alpha   90.00
_cell.angle_beta   90.00
_cell.angle_gamma   90.00
#
_symmetry.space_group_name_H-M   'P 1'
#
loop_
_entity.id
_entity.type
_entity.pdbx_description
1 polymer ?
#
loop_
_entity_poly.entity_id
_entity_poly.type
_entity_poly.pdbx_seq_one_letter_code
_entity_poly.pdbx_strand_id
1 'polypeptide(L)'
;MNEAINQRYTLLSEESCCLSCGGAVFHAGAQPEEVCVDLGSGRGNDVMRLAESVGPKGHVYGIDLSEGMVAKANANLEKFAIGNATILMAELEHLPLEDSAADLVISNCTINHSADKQGVWNEVFRILRIGGRFVVSDIYATAPIPEEYRNDLEAVAECWAGSVTKPEYLQMLLKAGFKEIRI
;
A
#
# COMPACT_ATOMS: atom_id res chain seq x y z
N MET A 1 -14.02 2.42 11.06
CA MET A 1 -13.34 1.58 10.06
C MET A 1 -11.84 1.44 10.37
N ASN A 2 -11.08 2.51 10.45
CA ASN A 2 -9.64 2.47 10.74
C ASN A 2 -9.29 1.74 12.04
N GLU A 3 -10.11 1.88 13.10
CA GLU A 3 -9.91 1.17 14.36
C GLU A 3 -10.05 -0.36 14.21
N ALA A 4 -11.05 -0.84 13.46
CA ALA A 4 -11.25 -2.27 13.22
C ALA A 4 -10.10 -2.87 12.39
N ILE A 5 -9.62 -2.13 11.38
CA ILE A 5 -8.45 -2.50 10.58
C ILE A 5 -7.20 -2.57 11.48
N ASN A 6 -6.95 -1.54 12.28
CA ASN A 6 -5.81 -1.51 13.20
C ASN A 6 -5.84 -2.69 14.19
N GLN A 7 -6.97 -2.95 14.82
CA GLN A 7 -7.13 -4.06 15.78
C GLN A 7 -6.86 -5.42 15.11
N ARG A 8 -7.48 -5.68 13.95
CA ARG A 8 -7.32 -6.93 13.20
C ARG A 8 -5.85 -7.17 12.83
N TYR A 9 -5.22 -6.20 12.18
CA TYR A 9 -3.85 -6.36 11.69
C TYR A 9 -2.80 -6.32 12.80
N THR A 10 -3.06 -5.63 13.91
CA THR A 10 -2.21 -5.72 15.10
C THR A 10 -2.20 -7.15 15.66
N LEU A 11 -3.35 -7.82 15.76
CA LEU A 11 -3.42 -9.21 16.19
C LEU A 11 -2.69 -10.15 15.22
N LEU A 12 -2.85 -9.92 13.91
CA LEU A 12 -2.21 -10.73 12.87
C LEU A 12 -0.69 -10.48 12.73
N SER A 13 -0.15 -9.42 13.34
CA SER A 13 1.28 -9.07 13.20
C SER A 13 2.23 -10.17 13.70
N GLU A 14 1.81 -10.95 14.69
CA GLU A 14 2.59 -12.04 15.29
C GLU A 14 2.34 -13.41 14.65
N GLU A 15 1.32 -13.55 13.81
CA GLU A 15 1.02 -14.82 13.15
C GLU A 15 2.05 -15.16 12.05
N SER A 16 2.31 -16.44 11.82
CA SER A 16 3.26 -16.90 10.81
C SER A 16 2.69 -16.96 9.38
N CYS A 17 1.39 -16.63 9.20
CA CYS A 17 0.73 -16.71 7.90
C CYS A 17 1.16 -15.61 6.94
N CYS A 18 1.09 -15.92 5.63
CA CYS A 18 1.27 -14.92 4.58
C CYS A 18 -0.02 -14.09 4.47
N LEU A 19 0.06 -12.81 4.80
CA LEU A 19 -1.09 -11.90 4.76
C LEU A 19 -1.27 -11.22 3.39
N SER A 20 -0.23 -11.25 2.54
CA SER A 20 -0.28 -10.66 1.21
C SER A 20 -0.67 -11.70 0.16
N CYS A 21 -1.72 -11.39 -0.60
CA CYS A 21 -2.13 -12.15 -1.77
C CYS A 21 -1.53 -11.60 -3.08
N GLY A 22 -0.78 -10.51 -3.00
CA GLY A 22 -0.28 -9.77 -4.15
C GLY A 22 1.21 -9.99 -4.44
N GLY A 23 1.63 -9.62 -5.65
CA GLY A 23 3.00 -9.72 -6.13
C GLY A 23 3.50 -8.41 -6.74
N ALA A 24 2.99 -7.24 -6.31
CA ALA A 24 3.34 -5.95 -6.89
C ALA A 24 4.86 -5.72 -6.94
N VAL A 25 5.59 -6.09 -5.88
CA VAL A 25 7.04 -5.94 -5.80
C VAL A 25 7.79 -6.64 -6.93
N PHE A 26 7.30 -7.81 -7.42
CA PHE A 26 7.96 -8.56 -8.50
C PHE A 26 7.75 -7.92 -9.89
N HIS A 27 6.74 -7.07 -10.03
CA HIS A 27 6.42 -6.34 -11.25
C HIS A 27 6.84 -4.87 -11.19
N ALA A 28 7.27 -4.40 -10.02
CA ALA A 28 7.59 -3.01 -9.76
C ALA A 28 8.79 -2.49 -10.56
N GLY A 29 9.76 -3.36 -10.85
CA GLY A 29 10.97 -2.99 -11.60
C GLY A 29 11.74 -1.86 -10.91
N ALA A 30 11.88 -1.91 -9.57
CA ALA A 30 12.62 -0.92 -8.81
C ALA A 30 14.07 -0.79 -9.32
N GLN A 31 14.54 0.44 -9.49
CA GLN A 31 15.87 0.74 -10.00
C GLN A 31 16.80 1.24 -8.87
N PRO A 32 18.11 1.07 -9.00
CA PRO A 32 19.05 1.67 -8.07
C PRO A 32 18.84 3.18 -7.89
N GLU A 33 18.98 3.63 -6.64
CA GLU A 33 18.86 5.03 -6.22
C GLU A 33 17.43 5.61 -6.25
N GLU A 34 16.41 4.81 -6.59
CA GLU A 34 15.01 5.26 -6.52
C GLU A 34 14.52 5.43 -5.08
N VAL A 35 13.56 6.33 -4.92
CA VAL A 35 12.71 6.44 -3.73
C VAL A 35 11.41 5.67 -3.97
N CYS A 36 11.18 4.63 -3.18
CA CYS A 36 10.01 3.77 -3.30
C CYS A 36 9.07 3.92 -2.09
N VAL A 37 7.78 3.72 -2.31
CA VAL A 37 6.77 3.72 -1.26
C VAL A 37 5.95 2.43 -1.35
N ASP A 38 5.79 1.73 -0.22
CA ASP A 38 4.94 0.54 -0.08
C ASP A 38 3.72 0.89 0.79
N LEU A 39 2.53 0.93 0.18
CA LEU A 39 1.28 1.24 0.85
C LEU A 39 0.66 -0.02 1.44
N GLY A 40 0.42 -0.01 2.76
CA GLY A 40 0.04 -1.19 3.52
C GLY A 40 1.21 -2.16 3.67
N SER A 41 2.34 -1.64 4.10
CA SER A 41 3.61 -2.37 4.13
C SER A 41 3.62 -3.58 5.08
N GLY A 42 2.62 -3.71 5.96
CA GLY A 42 2.51 -4.79 6.90
C GLY A 42 3.78 -4.98 7.71
N ARG A 43 4.35 -6.18 7.68
CA ARG A 43 5.60 -6.53 8.39
C ARG A 43 6.88 -6.06 7.69
N GLY A 44 6.76 -5.28 6.60
CA GLY A 44 7.89 -4.72 5.86
C GLY A 44 8.59 -5.68 4.89
N ASN A 45 7.96 -6.80 4.52
CA ASN A 45 8.61 -7.78 3.63
C ASN A 45 8.95 -7.21 2.26
N ASP A 46 8.03 -6.48 1.63
CA ASP A 46 8.26 -5.87 0.33
C ASP A 46 9.12 -4.61 0.45
N VAL A 47 9.04 -3.89 1.58
CA VAL A 47 9.98 -2.79 1.92
C VAL A 47 11.43 -3.28 1.90
N MET A 48 11.73 -4.42 2.55
CA MET A 48 13.09 -4.98 2.58
C MET A 48 13.59 -5.38 1.19
N ARG A 49 12.72 -5.98 0.36
CA ARG A 49 13.05 -6.33 -1.03
C ARG A 49 13.32 -5.11 -1.91
N LEU A 50 12.49 -4.07 -1.75
CA LEU A 50 12.71 -2.80 -2.44
C LEU A 50 14.01 -2.14 -1.97
N ALA A 51 14.29 -2.14 -0.65
CA ALA A 51 15.51 -1.56 -0.08
C ALA A 51 16.78 -2.23 -0.63
N GLU A 52 16.75 -3.56 -0.82
CA GLU A 52 17.82 -4.28 -1.49
C GLU A 52 17.95 -3.86 -2.97
N SER A 53 16.83 -3.72 -3.68
CA SER A 53 16.81 -3.39 -5.11
C SER A 53 17.30 -1.97 -5.39
N VAL A 54 16.90 -0.98 -4.57
CA VAL A 54 17.31 0.42 -4.77
C VAL A 54 18.72 0.71 -4.25
N GLY A 55 19.23 -0.15 -3.38
CA GLY A 55 20.58 -0.03 -2.83
C GLY A 55 20.77 1.14 -1.86
N PRO A 56 22.00 1.38 -1.37
CA PRO A 56 22.26 2.28 -0.23
C PRO A 56 22.07 3.76 -0.51
N LYS A 57 21.90 4.17 -1.77
CA LYS A 57 21.59 5.55 -2.15
C LYS A 57 20.13 5.78 -2.42
N GLY A 58 19.33 4.72 -2.64
CA GLY A 58 17.88 4.78 -2.71
C GLY A 58 17.26 4.75 -1.31
N HIS A 59 15.95 4.96 -1.23
CA HIS A 59 15.21 4.92 0.03
C HIS A 59 13.83 4.30 -0.14
N VAL A 60 13.34 3.60 0.89
CA VAL A 60 12.01 3.00 0.87
C VAL A 60 11.19 3.46 2.07
N TYR A 61 10.00 3.99 1.80
CA TYR A 61 9.01 4.27 2.82
C TYR A 61 7.97 3.16 2.85
N GLY A 62 7.79 2.50 3.99
CA GLY A 62 6.66 1.61 4.26
C GLY A 62 5.59 2.38 5.03
N ILE A 63 4.35 2.37 4.53
CA ILE A 63 3.21 3.04 5.18
C ILE A 63 2.25 1.97 5.68
N ASP A 64 1.88 2.00 6.94
CA ASP A 64 0.83 1.14 7.49
C ASP A 64 0.05 1.87 8.59
N LEU A 65 -1.23 1.53 8.75
CA LEU A 65 -2.10 2.10 9.78
C LEU A 65 -1.98 1.35 11.12
N SER A 66 -1.58 0.07 11.07
CA SER A 66 -1.58 -0.83 12.22
C SER A 66 -0.31 -0.65 13.06
N GLU A 67 -0.48 -0.27 14.34
CA GLU A 67 0.62 -0.14 15.29
C GLU A 67 1.45 -1.43 15.39
N GLY A 68 0.78 -2.59 15.45
CA GLY A 68 1.46 -3.88 15.52
C GLY A 68 2.25 -4.19 14.26
N MET A 69 1.73 -3.85 13.07
CA MET A 69 2.46 -4.02 11.82
C MET A 69 3.67 -3.10 11.73
N VAL A 70 3.52 -1.81 12.09
CA VAL A 70 4.61 -0.83 12.14
C VAL A 70 5.71 -1.28 13.11
N ALA A 71 5.35 -1.72 14.31
CA ALA A 71 6.31 -2.23 15.29
C ALA A 71 7.06 -3.45 14.75
N LYS A 72 6.34 -4.40 14.13
CA LYS A 72 6.93 -5.61 13.57
C LYS A 72 7.83 -5.31 12.37
N ALA A 73 7.43 -4.41 11.50
CA ALA A 73 8.23 -3.98 10.36
C ALA A 73 9.55 -3.34 10.83
N ASN A 74 9.50 -2.42 11.80
CA ASN A 74 10.71 -1.81 12.37
C ASN A 74 11.64 -2.85 12.98
N ALA A 75 11.11 -3.80 13.75
CA ALA A 75 11.90 -4.91 14.31
C ALA A 75 12.55 -5.77 13.22
N ASN A 76 11.87 -5.99 12.10
CA ASN A 76 12.43 -6.70 10.96
C ASN A 76 13.54 -5.90 10.26
N LEU A 77 13.35 -4.58 10.03
CA LEU A 77 14.40 -3.72 9.46
C LEU A 77 15.67 -3.75 10.32
N GLU A 78 15.53 -3.64 11.65
CA GLU A 78 16.64 -3.73 12.59
C GLU A 78 17.33 -5.12 12.54
N LYS A 79 16.53 -6.18 12.62
CA LYS A 79 17.01 -7.57 12.59
C LYS A 79 17.84 -7.89 11.34
N PHE A 80 17.44 -7.34 10.19
CA PHE A 80 18.12 -7.57 8.90
C PHE A 80 19.08 -6.45 8.52
N ALA A 81 19.33 -5.50 9.43
CA ALA A 81 20.24 -4.36 9.24
C ALA A 81 19.91 -3.53 7.97
N ILE A 82 18.63 -3.31 7.68
CA ILE A 82 18.17 -2.47 6.58
C ILE A 82 18.26 -1.02 6.99
N GLY A 83 19.21 -0.27 6.45
CA GLY A 83 19.49 1.13 6.83
C GLY A 83 18.88 2.17 5.89
N ASN A 84 18.34 1.75 4.74
CA ASN A 84 17.78 2.63 3.72
C ASN A 84 16.25 2.51 3.58
N ALA A 85 15.56 2.22 4.69
CA ALA A 85 14.11 2.17 4.75
C ALA A 85 13.59 2.83 6.03
N THR A 86 12.37 3.36 5.96
CA THR A 86 11.65 3.99 7.08
C THR A 86 10.21 3.52 7.08
N ILE A 87 9.70 3.10 8.24
CA ILE A 87 8.28 2.75 8.40
C ILE A 87 7.56 3.91 9.06
N LEU A 88 6.46 4.33 8.47
CA LEU A 88 5.63 5.43 8.95
C LEU A 88 4.21 4.93 9.23
N MET A 89 3.66 5.31 10.37
CA MET A 89 2.27 5.04 10.70
C MET A 89 1.40 6.17 10.15
N ALA A 90 0.54 5.84 9.17
CA ALA A 90 -0.36 6.83 8.57
C ALA A 90 -1.56 6.16 7.88
N GLU A 91 -2.62 6.96 7.67
CA GLU A 91 -3.72 6.63 6.78
C GLU A 91 -3.29 6.86 5.32
N LEU A 92 -3.80 6.03 4.40
CA LEU A 92 -3.43 6.11 2.99
C LEU A 92 -3.97 7.37 2.30
N GLU A 93 -5.02 7.95 2.86
CA GLU A 93 -5.64 9.20 2.41
C GLU A 93 -4.84 10.45 2.77
N HIS A 94 -3.82 10.31 3.65
CA HIS A 94 -3.00 11.42 4.15
C HIS A 94 -1.55 10.96 4.34
N LEU A 95 -0.81 10.83 3.26
CA LEU A 95 0.57 10.35 3.29
C LEU A 95 1.53 11.43 3.84
N PRO A 96 2.35 11.13 4.86
CA PRO A 96 3.30 12.07 5.45
C PRO A 96 4.57 12.21 4.60
N LEU A 97 4.39 12.43 3.30
CA LEU A 97 5.44 12.59 2.30
C LEU A 97 5.19 13.87 1.49
N GLU A 98 6.27 14.50 1.06
CA GLU A 98 6.22 15.69 0.23
C GLU A 98 5.70 15.38 -1.19
N ASP A 99 5.24 16.42 -1.90
CA ASP A 99 4.86 16.31 -3.31
C ASP A 99 6.06 15.86 -4.15
N SER A 100 5.81 14.97 -5.09
CA SER A 100 6.85 14.46 -6.02
C SER A 100 8.05 13.82 -5.31
N ALA A 101 7.86 13.21 -4.15
CA ALA A 101 8.91 12.57 -3.37
C ALA A 101 9.27 11.17 -3.86
N ALA A 102 8.40 10.49 -4.60
CA ALA A 102 8.54 9.08 -4.95
C ALA A 102 8.73 8.81 -6.44
N ASP A 103 9.55 7.83 -6.74
CA ASP A 103 9.76 7.27 -8.08
C ASP A 103 8.80 6.14 -8.39
N LEU A 104 8.52 5.34 -7.36
CA LEU A 104 7.71 4.14 -7.42
C LEU A 104 6.81 4.04 -6.19
N VAL A 105 5.53 3.77 -6.42
CA VAL A 105 4.58 3.37 -5.37
C VAL A 105 4.13 1.96 -5.65
N ILE A 106 4.17 1.09 -4.65
CA ILE A 106 3.55 -0.24 -4.71
C ILE A 106 2.44 -0.38 -3.68
N SER A 107 1.50 -1.28 -3.92
CA SER A 107 0.51 -1.71 -2.93
C SER A 107 0.03 -3.13 -3.22
N ASN A 108 -0.20 -3.91 -2.16
CA ASN A 108 -0.76 -5.25 -2.24
C ASN A 108 -1.99 -5.36 -1.34
N CYS A 109 -3.17 -5.54 -1.95
CA CYS A 109 -4.46 -5.79 -1.27
C CYS A 109 -4.82 -4.77 -0.17
N THR A 110 -4.35 -3.53 -0.24
CA THR A 110 -4.51 -2.56 0.85
C THR A 110 -5.52 -1.46 0.53
N ILE A 111 -5.55 -0.97 -0.71
CA ILE A 111 -6.39 0.17 -1.11
C ILE A 111 -7.88 -0.12 -0.89
N ASN A 112 -8.28 -1.39 -0.97
CA ASN A 112 -9.67 -1.80 -0.72
C ASN A 112 -10.13 -1.59 0.73
N HIS A 113 -9.23 -1.45 1.69
CA HIS A 113 -9.58 -1.12 3.07
C HIS A 113 -9.97 0.35 3.27
N SER A 114 -9.51 1.24 2.39
CA SER A 114 -9.83 2.66 2.48
C SER A 114 -11.32 2.94 2.19
N ALA A 115 -11.92 3.83 2.97
CA ALA A 115 -13.25 4.37 2.70
C ALA A 115 -13.24 5.38 1.56
N ASP A 116 -12.17 6.16 1.44
CA ASP A 116 -11.95 7.14 0.38
C ASP A 116 -10.82 6.73 -0.56
N LYS A 117 -11.08 5.74 -1.41
CA LYS A 117 -10.12 5.28 -2.41
C LYS A 117 -9.72 6.38 -3.40
N GLN A 118 -10.61 7.35 -3.65
CA GLN A 118 -10.24 8.49 -4.49
C GLN A 118 -9.21 9.37 -3.81
N GLY A 119 -9.34 9.60 -2.50
CA GLY A 119 -8.33 10.29 -1.68
C GLY A 119 -6.99 9.58 -1.73
N VAL A 120 -6.97 8.26 -1.58
CA VAL A 120 -5.72 7.46 -1.72
C VAL A 120 -5.07 7.68 -3.09
N TRP A 121 -5.83 7.61 -4.19
CA TRP A 121 -5.27 7.80 -5.53
C TRP A 121 -4.80 9.24 -5.79
N ASN A 122 -5.45 10.23 -5.19
CA ASN A 122 -4.99 11.61 -5.23
C ASN A 122 -3.65 11.76 -4.50
N GLU A 123 -3.48 11.12 -3.36
CA GLU A 123 -2.22 11.11 -2.61
C GLU A 123 -1.10 10.36 -3.37
N VAL A 124 -1.40 9.20 -3.94
CA VAL A 124 -0.42 8.48 -4.79
C VAL A 124 0.03 9.36 -5.97
N PHE A 125 -0.90 10.06 -6.61
CA PHE A 125 -0.56 10.99 -7.70
C PHE A 125 0.26 12.18 -7.20
N ARG A 126 -0.06 12.73 -6.03
CA ARG A 126 0.66 13.86 -5.42
C ARG A 126 2.12 13.52 -5.10
N ILE A 127 2.35 12.36 -4.47
CA ILE A 127 3.70 11.97 -4.06
C ILE A 127 4.57 11.46 -5.20
N LEU A 128 3.98 10.99 -6.30
CA LEU A 128 4.75 10.54 -7.46
C LEU A 128 5.34 11.72 -8.23
N ARG A 129 6.64 11.66 -8.50
CA ARG A 129 7.29 12.63 -9.40
C ARG A 129 6.84 12.45 -10.85
N ILE A 130 7.08 13.44 -11.67
CA ILE A 130 6.87 13.34 -13.13
C ILE A 130 7.72 12.18 -13.68
N GLY A 131 7.08 11.25 -14.37
CA GLY A 131 7.71 10.01 -14.86
C GLY A 131 7.80 8.90 -13.83
N GLY A 132 7.35 9.12 -12.60
CA GLY A 132 7.17 8.07 -11.59
C GLY A 132 6.05 7.10 -11.98
N ARG A 133 6.03 5.95 -11.34
CA ARG A 133 5.09 4.87 -11.64
C ARG A 133 4.47 4.26 -10.38
N PHE A 134 3.32 3.63 -10.53
CA PHE A 134 2.75 2.78 -9.49
C PHE A 134 2.55 1.35 -9.99
N VAL A 135 2.61 0.39 -9.08
CA VAL A 135 2.28 -1.02 -9.34
C VAL A 135 1.41 -1.54 -8.19
N VAL A 136 0.19 -1.91 -8.50
CA VAL A 136 -0.80 -2.35 -7.52
C VAL A 136 -1.31 -3.74 -7.87
N SER A 137 -1.33 -4.62 -6.89
CA SER A 137 -1.96 -5.93 -6.94
C SER A 137 -3.11 -5.95 -5.97
N ASP A 138 -4.33 -5.86 -6.48
CA ASP A 138 -5.55 -5.80 -5.67
C ASP A 138 -6.66 -6.63 -6.29
N ILE A 139 -7.71 -6.92 -5.54
CA ILE A 139 -8.88 -7.62 -6.03
C ILE A 139 -9.91 -6.62 -6.57
N TYR A 140 -10.59 -7.00 -7.64
CA TYR A 140 -11.73 -6.28 -8.19
C TYR A 140 -13.01 -7.07 -7.98
N ALA A 141 -14.10 -6.37 -7.69
CA ALA A 141 -15.42 -6.96 -7.70
C ALA A 141 -15.88 -7.18 -9.16
N THR A 142 -16.53 -8.32 -9.42
CA THR A 142 -17.17 -8.59 -10.73
C THR A 142 -18.49 -7.87 -10.90
N ALA A 143 -19.12 -7.48 -9.76
CA ALA A 143 -20.33 -6.67 -9.69
C ALA A 143 -20.25 -5.78 -8.42
N PRO A 144 -21.05 -4.71 -8.33
CA PRO A 144 -21.09 -3.88 -7.13
C PRO A 144 -21.34 -4.72 -5.86
N ILE A 145 -20.53 -4.51 -4.84
CA ILE A 145 -20.71 -5.17 -3.54
C ILE A 145 -22.00 -4.63 -2.88
N PRO A 146 -22.90 -5.51 -2.39
CA PRO A 146 -24.09 -5.09 -1.68
C PRO A 146 -23.78 -4.20 -0.47
N GLU A 147 -24.68 -3.25 -0.20
CA GLU A 147 -24.46 -2.20 0.82
C GLU A 147 -24.31 -2.78 2.23
N GLU A 148 -24.98 -3.89 2.51
CA GLU A 148 -24.88 -4.63 3.78
C GLU A 148 -23.45 -5.08 4.10
N TYR A 149 -22.68 -5.53 3.09
CA TYR A 149 -21.29 -5.93 3.27
C TYR A 149 -20.33 -4.75 3.25
N ARG A 150 -20.63 -3.69 2.49
CA ARG A 150 -19.80 -2.48 2.47
C ARG A 150 -19.81 -1.75 3.82
N ASN A 151 -20.87 -1.90 4.59
CA ASN A 151 -21.03 -1.31 5.92
C ASN A 151 -20.61 -2.25 7.05
N ASP A 152 -20.27 -3.49 6.73
CA ASP A 152 -19.74 -4.46 7.68
C ASP A 152 -18.22 -4.27 7.86
N LEU A 153 -17.82 -3.79 9.04
CA LEU A 153 -16.42 -3.48 9.33
C LEU A 153 -15.50 -4.70 9.30
N GLU A 154 -16.01 -5.89 9.66
CA GLU A 154 -15.24 -7.13 9.60
C GLU A 154 -15.03 -7.56 8.14
N ALA A 155 -16.09 -7.53 7.33
CA ALA A 155 -16.00 -7.86 5.91
C ALA A 155 -15.07 -6.90 5.14
N VAL A 156 -15.10 -5.60 5.46
CA VAL A 156 -14.17 -4.61 4.89
C VAL A 156 -12.73 -4.88 5.34
N ALA A 157 -12.52 -5.24 6.60
CA ALA A 157 -11.20 -5.60 7.11
C ALA A 157 -10.66 -6.91 6.50
N GLU A 158 -11.49 -7.72 5.86
CA GLU A 158 -11.09 -8.88 5.04
C GLU A 158 -10.76 -8.52 3.58
N CYS A 159 -10.72 -7.24 3.24
CA CYS A 159 -10.35 -6.68 1.93
C CYS A 159 -11.43 -6.80 0.83
N TRP A 160 -12.22 -7.88 0.78
CA TRP A 160 -13.14 -8.14 -0.34
C TRP A 160 -14.36 -7.21 -0.35
N ALA A 161 -14.93 -6.88 0.82
CA ALA A 161 -16.15 -6.06 0.88
C ALA A 161 -15.88 -4.57 0.56
N GLY A 162 -14.64 -4.13 0.69
CA GLY A 162 -14.22 -2.81 0.23
C GLY A 162 -13.85 -2.75 -1.26
N SER A 163 -13.83 -3.89 -1.97
CA SER A 163 -13.45 -3.89 -3.39
C SER A 163 -14.49 -3.17 -4.26
N VAL A 164 -14.00 -2.63 -5.37
CA VAL A 164 -14.82 -1.96 -6.39
C VAL A 164 -14.67 -2.67 -7.72
N THR A 165 -15.57 -2.39 -8.67
CA THR A 165 -15.47 -2.95 -10.01
C THR A 165 -14.26 -2.37 -10.76
N LYS A 166 -13.72 -3.11 -11.72
CA LYS A 166 -12.60 -2.64 -12.55
C LYS A 166 -12.89 -1.31 -13.25
N PRO A 167 -14.09 -1.05 -13.82
CA PRO A 167 -14.40 0.26 -14.39
C PRO A 167 -14.36 1.40 -13.36
N GLU A 168 -14.90 1.19 -12.16
CA GLU A 168 -14.86 2.19 -11.08
C GLU A 168 -13.42 2.49 -10.66
N TYR A 169 -12.60 1.45 -10.53
CA TYR A 169 -11.18 1.60 -10.18
C TYR A 169 -10.42 2.42 -11.22
N LEU A 170 -10.63 2.13 -12.52
CA LEU A 170 -10.05 2.90 -13.62
C LEU A 170 -10.50 4.36 -13.64
N GLN A 171 -11.78 4.64 -13.33
CA GLN A 171 -12.26 6.01 -13.24
C GLN A 171 -11.57 6.80 -12.13
N MET A 172 -11.29 6.17 -10.97
CA MET A 172 -10.56 6.81 -9.87
C MET A 172 -9.14 7.19 -10.30
N LEU A 173 -8.43 6.29 -11.00
CA LEU A 173 -7.10 6.55 -11.53
C LEU A 173 -7.08 7.71 -12.52
N LEU A 174 -8.00 7.72 -13.49
CA LEU A 174 -8.13 8.80 -14.47
C LEU A 174 -8.45 10.14 -13.80
N LYS A 175 -9.35 10.14 -12.80
CA LYS A 175 -9.74 11.32 -12.05
C LYS A 175 -8.59 11.88 -11.20
N ALA A 176 -7.72 11.02 -10.67
CA ALA A 176 -6.50 11.44 -9.96
C ALA A 176 -5.45 12.06 -10.90
N GLY A 177 -5.53 11.81 -12.23
CA GLY A 177 -4.64 12.40 -13.22
C GLY A 177 -3.73 11.42 -13.94
N PHE A 178 -3.82 10.12 -13.65
CA PHE A 178 -3.03 9.10 -14.34
C PHE A 178 -3.50 8.93 -15.80
N LYS A 179 -2.55 8.82 -16.73
CA LYS A 179 -2.85 8.76 -18.18
C LYS A 179 -2.47 7.42 -18.81
N GLU A 180 -1.41 6.80 -18.32
CA GLU A 180 -0.92 5.52 -18.85
C GLU A 180 -1.17 4.42 -17.84
N ILE A 181 -2.25 3.65 -18.03
CA ILE A 181 -2.66 2.57 -17.14
C ILE A 181 -2.59 1.25 -17.90
N ARG A 182 -1.86 0.27 -17.35
CA ARG A 182 -1.78 -1.10 -17.88
C ARG A 182 -2.35 -2.05 -16.81
N ILE A 183 -3.16 -3.02 -17.26
CA ILE A 183 -3.81 -4.02 -16.39
C ILE A 183 -3.57 -5.40 -16.98
#